data_3de6ea63da4307a98d3127effc736ae6
#
_entry.id   3de6ea63da4307a98d3127effc736ae6
#
_cell.length_a   1.000
_cell.length_b   1.000
_cell.length_c   1.000
_cell.angle_alpha   90.00
_cell.angle_beta   90.00
_cell.angle_gamma   90.00
#
_symmetry.space_group_name_H-M   'P 1'
#
loop_
_entity.id
_entity.type
_entity.pdbx_description
1 polymer ?
#
loop_
_entity_poly.entity_id
_entity_poly.type
_entity_poly.pdbx_seq_one_letter_code
_entity_poly.pdbx_strand_id
1 'polypeptide(L)'
;MTTCPYIRTIIKNMQATRQKLQNAIAKVVKENRKKSITKSADEIGMGKSMWADLENGIKDPQFSTLWRISEGLEIKPHILVKMIEDELGETFSFLENNN
;
A
#
# COMPACT_ATOMS: atom_id res chain seq x y z
N MET A 1 13.27 33.33 -4.82
CA MET A 1 12.72 32.95 -3.53
C MET A 1 13.28 31.61 -3.08
N THR A 2 13.81 31.60 -1.87
CA THR A 2 14.46 30.39 -1.36
C THR A 2 13.47 29.42 -0.77
N THR A 3 13.63 28.15 -1.12
CA THR A 3 12.83 27.09 -0.54
C THR A 3 13.38 26.78 0.85
N CYS A 4 12.48 26.65 1.82
CA CYS A 4 12.91 26.30 3.16
C CYS A 4 13.45 24.87 3.18
N PRO A 5 14.72 24.66 3.60
CA PRO A 5 15.27 23.29 3.65
C PRO A 5 14.48 22.35 4.54
N TYR A 6 13.87 22.92 5.59
CA TYR A 6 13.06 22.14 6.52
C TYR A 6 11.84 21.52 5.82
N ILE A 7 11.18 22.30 4.93
CA ILE A 7 10.03 21.81 4.18
C ILE A 7 10.44 20.67 3.26
N ARG A 8 11.59 20.79 2.59
CA ARG A 8 12.10 19.73 1.72
C ARG A 8 12.33 18.44 2.48
N THR A 9 12.90 18.54 3.67
CA THR A 9 13.18 17.36 4.49
C THR A 9 11.88 16.68 4.91
N ILE A 10 10.86 17.45 5.30
CA ILE A 10 9.56 16.89 5.68
C ILE A 10 8.92 16.16 4.51
N ILE A 11 8.91 16.78 3.33
CA ILE A 11 8.31 16.17 2.14
C ILE A 11 9.04 14.87 1.79
N LYS A 12 10.35 14.88 1.86
CA LYS A 12 11.17 13.69 1.57
C LYS A 12 10.85 12.55 2.54
N ASN A 13 10.74 12.87 3.82
CA ASN A 13 10.42 11.87 4.83
C ASN A 13 9.04 11.30 4.63
N MET A 14 8.06 12.13 4.26
CA MET A 14 6.70 11.65 3.99
C MET A 14 6.66 10.74 2.77
N GLN A 15 7.43 11.05 1.73
CA GLN A 15 7.50 10.20 0.54
C GLN A 15 8.15 8.86 0.87
N ALA A 16 9.22 8.86 1.65
CA ALA A 16 9.89 7.64 2.06
C ALA A 16 8.96 6.78 2.93
N THR A 17 8.20 7.42 3.81
CA THR A 17 7.25 6.73 4.67
C THR A 17 6.12 6.13 3.86
N ARG A 18 5.61 6.87 2.86
CA ARG A 18 4.58 6.36 1.97
C ARG A 18 5.08 5.14 1.18
N GLN A 19 6.34 5.17 0.75
CA GLN A 19 6.90 4.04 0.03
C GLN A 19 6.95 2.78 0.91
N LYS A 20 7.25 2.94 2.19
CA LYS A 20 7.21 1.83 3.12
C LYS A 20 5.81 1.24 3.22
N LEU A 21 4.79 2.09 3.27
CA LEU A 21 3.40 1.64 3.30
C LEU A 21 3.05 0.90 2.02
N GLN A 22 3.41 1.47 0.86
CA GLN A 22 3.15 0.82 -0.42
C GLN A 22 3.82 -0.55 -0.51
N ASN A 23 5.03 -0.66 -0.01
CA ASN A 23 5.75 -1.94 -0.01
C ASN A 23 5.07 -2.96 0.90
N ALA A 24 4.56 -2.53 2.05
CA ALA A 24 3.85 -3.42 2.96
C ALA A 24 2.54 -3.90 2.33
N ILE A 25 1.80 -3.01 1.68
CA ILE A 25 0.58 -3.38 0.97
C ILE A 25 0.90 -4.39 -0.12
N ALA A 26 1.94 -4.12 -0.91
CA ALA A 26 2.36 -4.99 -2.00
C ALA A 26 2.67 -6.40 -1.49
N LYS A 27 3.41 -6.48 -0.41
CA LYS A 27 3.81 -7.76 0.17
C LYS A 27 2.60 -8.54 0.67
N VAL A 28 1.71 -7.88 1.42
CA VAL A 28 0.54 -8.54 1.99
C VAL A 28 -0.38 -9.03 0.87
N VAL A 29 -0.64 -8.21 -0.14
CA VAL A 29 -1.50 -8.60 -1.25
C VAL A 29 -0.90 -9.78 -2.00
N LYS A 30 0.39 -9.71 -2.30
CA LYS A 30 1.07 -10.76 -3.04
C LYS A 30 1.03 -12.09 -2.29
N GLU A 31 1.29 -12.05 -0.98
CA GLU A 31 1.32 -13.26 -0.17
C GLU A 31 -0.05 -13.90 0.02
N ASN A 32 -1.11 -13.11 -0.10
CA ASN A 32 -2.46 -13.59 0.12
C ASN A 32 -3.22 -13.87 -1.18
N ARG A 33 -2.62 -13.59 -2.32
CA ARG A 33 -3.25 -13.87 -3.60
C ARG A 33 -3.20 -15.36 -3.89
N LYS A 34 -4.36 -15.95 -4.13
CA LYS A 34 -4.49 -17.39 -4.35
C LYS A 34 -4.64 -17.75 -5.83
N LYS A 35 -4.94 -16.76 -6.67
CA LYS A 35 -5.17 -16.96 -8.10
C LYS A 35 -4.16 -16.15 -8.89
N SER A 36 -4.16 -16.32 -10.21
CA SER A 36 -3.28 -15.52 -11.07
C SER A 36 -3.65 -14.04 -10.95
N ILE A 37 -2.71 -13.17 -11.29
CA ILE A 37 -2.97 -11.73 -11.30
C ILE A 37 -4.13 -11.41 -12.24
N THR A 38 -4.15 -12.03 -13.42
CA THR A 38 -5.20 -11.78 -14.40
C THR A 38 -6.57 -12.12 -13.83
N LYS A 39 -6.71 -13.30 -13.24
CA LYS A 39 -7.99 -13.72 -12.68
C LYS A 39 -8.39 -12.88 -11.48
N SER A 40 -7.45 -12.58 -10.60
CA SER A 40 -7.73 -11.76 -9.42
C SER A 40 -8.21 -10.37 -9.81
N ALA A 41 -7.54 -9.76 -10.78
CA ALA A 41 -7.91 -8.43 -11.24
C ALA A 41 -9.28 -8.44 -11.92
N ASP A 42 -9.53 -9.44 -12.78
CA ASP A 42 -10.81 -9.54 -13.49
C ASP A 42 -11.97 -9.66 -12.52
N GLU A 43 -11.81 -10.40 -11.44
CA GLU A 43 -12.89 -10.64 -10.48
C GLU A 43 -13.35 -9.37 -9.78
N ILE A 44 -12.49 -8.39 -9.65
CA ILE A 44 -12.85 -7.13 -8.99
C ILE A 44 -12.94 -5.96 -9.96
N GLY A 45 -12.92 -6.24 -11.28
CA GLY A 45 -13.04 -5.19 -12.28
C GLY A 45 -11.85 -4.26 -12.33
N MET A 46 -10.65 -4.79 -12.10
CA MET A 46 -9.43 -4.02 -12.12
C MET A 46 -8.55 -4.46 -13.29
N GLY A 47 -7.79 -3.53 -13.86
CA GLY A 47 -6.83 -3.87 -14.91
C GLY A 47 -5.69 -4.72 -14.36
N LYS A 48 -5.23 -5.67 -15.17
CA LYS A 48 -4.11 -6.53 -14.82
C LYS A 48 -2.85 -5.72 -14.49
N SER A 49 -2.57 -4.71 -15.29
CA SER A 49 -1.39 -3.86 -15.08
C SER A 49 -1.47 -3.13 -13.75
N MET A 50 -2.66 -2.68 -13.39
CA MET A 50 -2.85 -1.97 -12.12
C MET A 50 -2.60 -2.88 -10.93
N TRP A 51 -3.09 -4.12 -11.00
CA TRP A 51 -2.84 -5.09 -9.94
C TRP A 51 -1.34 -5.40 -9.84
N ALA A 52 -0.67 -5.60 -10.98
CA ALA A 52 0.76 -5.88 -11.01
C ALA A 52 1.57 -4.73 -10.39
N ASP A 53 1.23 -3.49 -10.75
CA ASP A 53 1.89 -2.33 -10.17
C ASP A 53 1.72 -2.26 -8.67
N LEU A 54 0.54 -2.63 -8.19
CA LEU A 54 0.27 -2.65 -6.76
C LEU A 54 1.15 -3.69 -6.05
N GLU A 55 1.31 -4.87 -6.62
CA GLU A 55 2.16 -5.91 -6.04
C GLU A 55 3.65 -5.60 -6.15
N ASN A 56 4.01 -4.64 -6.98
CA ASN A 56 5.40 -4.19 -7.11
C ASN A 56 5.70 -2.96 -6.27
N GLY A 57 4.74 -2.49 -5.48
CA GLY A 57 4.95 -1.34 -4.61
C GLY A 57 4.97 -0.01 -5.34
N ILE A 58 4.52 0.02 -6.59
CA ILE A 58 4.54 1.24 -7.41
C ILE A 58 3.33 2.13 -7.13
N LYS A 59 2.21 1.53 -6.74
CA LYS A 59 0.96 2.26 -6.55
C LYS A 59 0.64 2.45 -5.07
N ASP A 60 0.03 3.59 -4.79
CA ASP A 60 -0.56 3.89 -3.49
C ASP A 60 -2.07 3.82 -3.69
N PRO A 61 -2.70 2.67 -3.41
CA PRO A 61 -4.11 2.49 -3.76
C PRO A 61 -5.00 3.35 -2.89
N GLN A 62 -6.06 3.88 -3.50
CA GLN A 62 -7.11 4.54 -2.75
C GLN A 62 -7.78 3.53 -1.83
N PHE A 63 -8.42 4.01 -0.78
CA PHE A 63 -9.08 3.13 0.17
C PHE A 63 -10.16 2.26 -0.51
N SER A 64 -10.91 2.85 -1.45
CA SER A 64 -11.93 2.09 -2.19
C SER A 64 -11.29 0.95 -2.99
N THR A 65 -10.13 1.19 -3.58
CA THR A 65 -9.41 0.15 -4.31
C THR A 65 -8.95 -0.95 -3.36
N LEU A 66 -8.42 -0.56 -2.21
CA LEU A 66 -7.97 -1.51 -1.20
C LEU A 66 -9.14 -2.37 -0.70
N TRP A 67 -10.30 -1.75 -0.52
CA TRP A 67 -11.51 -2.48 -0.12
C TRP A 67 -11.89 -3.55 -1.14
N ARG A 68 -11.89 -3.18 -2.44
CA ARG A 68 -12.19 -4.14 -3.50
C ARG A 68 -11.17 -5.28 -3.54
N ILE A 69 -9.89 -4.96 -3.33
CA ILE A 69 -8.83 -5.96 -3.27
C ILE A 69 -9.10 -6.94 -2.13
N SER A 70 -9.48 -6.43 -0.97
CA SER A 70 -9.75 -7.31 0.17
C SER A 70 -10.88 -8.28 -0.15
N GLU A 71 -11.94 -7.81 -0.81
CA GLU A 71 -13.03 -8.68 -1.22
C GLU A 71 -12.56 -9.73 -2.23
N GLY A 72 -11.70 -9.32 -3.16
CA GLY A 72 -11.14 -10.25 -4.14
C GLY A 72 -10.23 -11.30 -3.52
N LEU A 73 -9.55 -10.95 -2.43
CA LEU A 73 -8.71 -11.89 -1.70
C LEU A 73 -9.51 -12.73 -0.70
N GLU A 74 -10.80 -12.45 -0.55
CA GLU A 74 -11.67 -13.11 0.41
C GLU A 74 -11.22 -12.87 1.85
N ILE A 75 -10.71 -11.68 2.09
CA ILE A 75 -10.26 -11.23 3.42
C ILE A 75 -11.09 -10.00 3.78
N LYS A 76 -11.57 -9.93 5.01
CA LYS A 76 -12.32 -8.75 5.44
C LYS A 76 -11.41 -7.51 5.41
N PRO A 77 -11.93 -6.34 5.01
CA PRO A 77 -11.09 -5.14 4.89
C PRO A 77 -10.30 -4.81 6.14
N HIS A 78 -10.92 -4.92 7.33
CA HIS A 78 -10.22 -4.61 8.57
C HIS A 78 -9.10 -5.63 8.84
N ILE A 79 -9.27 -6.87 8.42
CA ILE A 79 -8.23 -7.88 8.58
C ILE A 79 -7.07 -7.61 7.64
N LEU A 80 -7.38 -7.21 6.39
CA LEU A 80 -6.32 -6.85 5.44
C LEU A 80 -5.49 -5.67 5.97
N VAL A 81 -6.18 -4.64 6.49
CA VAL A 81 -5.48 -3.48 7.05
C VAL A 81 -4.63 -3.89 8.25
N LYS A 82 -5.15 -4.79 9.09
CA LYS A 82 -4.38 -5.31 10.23
C LYS A 82 -3.12 -6.04 9.77
N MET A 83 -3.23 -6.84 8.72
CA MET A 83 -2.05 -7.53 8.17
C MET A 83 -1.00 -6.53 7.68
N ILE A 84 -1.45 -5.46 7.03
CA ILE A 84 -0.56 -4.40 6.56
C ILE A 84 0.10 -3.70 7.76
N GLU A 85 -0.69 -3.40 8.77
CA GLU A 85 -0.19 -2.77 9.99
C GLU A 85 0.84 -3.65 10.68
N ASP A 86 0.57 -4.95 10.78
CA ASP A 86 1.50 -5.89 11.37
C ASP A 86 2.81 -5.98 10.58
N GLU A 87 2.72 -5.89 9.27
CA GLU A 87 3.91 -5.89 8.41
C GLU A 87 4.77 -4.66 8.64
N LEU A 88 4.14 -3.52 8.89
CA LEU A 88 4.84 -2.25 9.12
C LEU A 88 5.48 -2.18 10.50
N GLY A 89 4.89 -2.82 11.50
CA GLY A 89 5.37 -2.76 12.87
C GLY A 89 4.81 -1.58 13.65
N GLU A 90 5.03 -1.60 14.96
CA GLU A 90 4.42 -0.64 15.87
C GLU A 90 5.00 0.77 15.76
N THR A 91 6.21 0.90 15.27
CA THR A 91 6.88 2.20 15.21
C THR A 91 6.58 2.98 13.95
N PHE A 92 5.86 2.38 13.00
CA PHE A 92 5.52 3.06 11.76
C PHE A 92 4.56 4.21 12.03
N SER A 93 4.88 5.40 11.50
CA SER A 93 4.03 6.57 11.64
C SER A 93 4.43 7.62 10.60
N PHE A 94 3.45 8.30 10.05
CA PHE A 94 3.71 9.47 9.21
C PHE A 94 4.06 10.68 10.04
N LEU A 95 3.69 10.69 11.31
CA LEU A 95 3.80 11.87 12.15
C LEU A 95 5.03 11.87 13.04
N GLU A 96 5.62 10.71 13.30
CA GLU A 96 6.70 10.56 14.27
C GLU A 96 8.03 10.14 13.64
N ASN A 97 8.11 10.17 12.33
CA ASN A 97 9.28 9.66 11.63
C ASN A 97 10.44 10.62 11.58
N ASN A 98 10.33 11.76 12.21
CA ASN A 98 11.33 12.81 12.19
C ASN A 98 12.28 12.77 13.37
N ASN A 99 12.17 11.82 14.23
CA ASN A 99 13.02 11.69 15.40
C ASN A 99 14.33 11.00 15.09
#